data_85f579d9d27ef2c6c52258b5f35926e5
#
_entry.id   85f579d9d27ef2c6c52258b5f35926e5
#
_cell.length_a   1.000
_cell.length_b   1.000
_cell.length_c   1.000
_cell.angle_alpha   90.00
_cell.angle_beta   90.00
_cell.angle_gamma   90.00
#
_symmetry.space_group_name_H-M   'P 1'
#
loop_
_entity.id
_entity.type
_entity.pdbx_description
1 polymer ?
#
loop_
_entity_poly.entity_id
_entity_poly.type
_entity_poly.pdbx_seq_one_letter_code
_entity_poly.pdbx_strand_id
1 'polypeptide(L)'
;MSGPMCAILSDIHGNWEGLTAVLKDAADQHVTRYVCLGDIVGYNANPTECLERIRELGCVTVSGNHDHYCSFDDDLTGFHPLAADAVDWTRRQLSADQQKFLAELPMVERVENFTIVHSTLDMPEMWGYVFESLEAEASFNYQMTTVCFYGHTHVPLAFEKAGEVTGGVYEHLKISLENKYLVNVGSIGQPRDGDARAAYAIYDMEKKEIQLRRVPYDIATAQEKIRKAGLPERLAARLAIGR
;
A
#
# COMPACT_ATOMS: atom_id res chain seq x y z
N MET A 1 27.79 9.00 -7.21
CA MET A 1 26.98 7.96 -6.53
C MET A 1 25.55 8.46 -6.55
N SER A 2 24.61 7.69 -7.06
CA SER A 2 23.19 8.06 -7.02
C SER A 2 22.75 8.13 -5.55
N GLY A 3 21.96 9.15 -5.19
CA GLY A 3 21.41 9.30 -3.84
C GLY A 3 20.47 8.15 -3.46
N PRO A 4 19.95 8.14 -2.22
CA PRO A 4 19.13 7.04 -1.75
C PRO A 4 17.82 6.97 -2.54
N MET A 5 17.59 5.84 -3.21
CA MET A 5 16.34 5.49 -3.88
C MET A 5 15.48 4.67 -2.92
N CYS A 6 14.26 5.10 -2.70
CA CYS A 6 13.31 4.44 -1.79
C CYS A 6 12.15 3.82 -2.57
N ALA A 7 11.91 2.52 -2.38
CA ALA A 7 10.67 1.88 -2.83
C ALA A 7 9.56 2.11 -1.80
N ILE A 8 8.42 2.56 -2.29
CA ILE A 8 7.21 2.80 -1.50
C ILE A 8 6.23 1.67 -1.83
N LEU A 9 6.07 0.75 -0.90
CA LEU A 9 5.21 -0.44 -1.00
C LEU A 9 3.86 -0.17 -0.34
N SER A 10 2.77 -0.70 -0.87
CA SER A 10 1.43 -0.56 -0.31
C SER A 10 0.51 -1.72 -0.69
N ASP A 11 -0.47 -1.98 0.17
CA ASP A 11 -1.60 -2.84 -0.15
C ASP A 11 -1.15 -4.20 -0.72
N ILE A 12 -0.27 -4.87 0.03
CA ILE A 12 0.36 -6.15 -0.33
C ILE A 12 -0.66 -7.29 -0.24
N HIS A 13 -1.51 -7.22 0.78
CA HIS A 13 -2.65 -8.12 0.96
C HIS A 13 -2.32 -9.60 0.84
N GLY A 14 -1.22 -10.06 1.40
CA GLY A 14 -0.85 -11.47 1.37
C GLY A 14 -0.58 -12.02 -0.03
N ASN A 15 -0.32 -11.18 -1.03
CA ASN A 15 0.03 -11.59 -2.39
C ASN A 15 1.55 -11.79 -2.50
N TRP A 16 1.99 -13.00 -2.22
CA TRP A 16 3.41 -13.37 -2.24
C TRP A 16 4.04 -13.23 -3.63
N GLU A 17 3.30 -13.62 -4.67
CA GLU A 17 3.76 -13.54 -6.06
C GLU A 17 3.97 -12.07 -6.47
N GLY A 18 3.03 -11.19 -6.12
CA GLY A 18 3.14 -9.75 -6.36
C GLY A 18 4.30 -9.12 -5.58
N LEU A 19 4.41 -9.42 -4.28
CA LEU A 19 5.48 -8.89 -3.44
C LEU A 19 6.87 -9.33 -3.93
N THR A 20 7.07 -10.60 -4.22
CA THR A 20 8.36 -11.10 -4.69
C THR A 20 8.76 -10.53 -6.04
N ALA A 21 7.81 -10.35 -6.95
CA ALA A 21 8.05 -9.70 -8.23
C ALA A 21 8.48 -8.23 -8.05
N VAL A 22 7.78 -7.49 -7.19
CA VAL A 22 8.10 -6.08 -6.88
C VAL A 22 9.47 -5.95 -6.21
N LEU A 23 9.79 -6.80 -5.23
CA LEU A 23 11.10 -6.75 -4.58
C LEU A 23 12.24 -7.06 -5.55
N LYS A 24 12.01 -7.96 -6.50
CA LYS A 24 12.98 -8.23 -7.56
C LYS A 24 13.16 -7.02 -8.47
N ASP A 25 12.07 -6.41 -8.95
CA ASP A 25 12.14 -5.20 -9.79
C ASP A 25 12.83 -4.05 -9.05
N ALA A 26 12.52 -3.83 -7.77
CA ALA A 26 13.16 -2.81 -6.95
C ALA A 26 14.69 -3.03 -6.82
N ALA A 27 15.14 -4.29 -6.67
CA ALA A 27 16.55 -4.62 -6.66
C ALA A 27 17.21 -4.35 -8.02
N ASP A 28 16.57 -4.70 -9.13
CA ASP A 28 17.03 -4.42 -10.49
C ASP A 28 17.09 -2.90 -10.77
N GLN A 29 16.26 -2.09 -10.08
CA GLN A 29 16.30 -0.62 -10.11
C GLN A 29 17.29 -0.01 -9.10
N HIS A 30 18.10 -0.82 -8.42
CA HIS A 30 19.08 -0.37 -7.43
C HIS A 30 18.48 0.39 -6.24
N VAL A 31 17.25 0.06 -5.85
CA VAL A 31 16.62 0.58 -4.63
C VAL A 31 17.45 0.17 -3.41
N THR A 32 17.67 1.11 -2.50
CA THR A 32 18.49 0.90 -1.30
C THR A 32 17.66 0.95 0.00
N ARG A 33 16.42 1.42 -0.08
CA ARG A 33 15.51 1.57 1.05
C ARG A 33 14.10 1.17 0.68
N TYR A 34 13.35 0.72 1.69
CA TYR A 34 11.94 0.35 1.55
C TYR A 34 11.12 1.03 2.65
N VAL A 35 9.89 1.41 2.33
CA VAL A 35 8.84 1.74 3.29
C VAL A 35 7.55 1.03 2.88
N CYS A 36 6.68 0.74 3.86
CA CYS A 36 5.41 0.07 3.62
C CYS A 36 4.26 0.93 4.17
N LEU A 37 3.27 1.20 3.34
CA LEU A 37 2.11 2.01 3.68
C LEU A 37 0.98 1.20 4.33
N GLY A 38 1.25 -0.04 4.75
CA GLY A 38 0.27 -0.92 5.38
C GLY A 38 -0.50 -1.81 4.41
N ASP A 39 -1.52 -2.47 4.95
CA ASP A 39 -2.27 -3.54 4.32
C ASP A 39 -1.35 -4.65 3.80
N ILE A 40 -0.47 -5.12 4.70
CA ILE A 40 0.44 -6.23 4.42
C ILE A 40 -0.36 -7.52 4.24
N VAL A 41 -1.42 -7.69 5.05
CA VAL A 41 -2.25 -8.89 5.12
C VAL A 41 -3.65 -8.68 4.55
N GLY A 42 -4.48 -9.71 4.56
CA GLY A 42 -5.85 -9.70 4.03
C GLY A 42 -5.92 -10.12 2.56
N TYR A 43 -7.11 -10.45 2.08
CA TYR A 43 -7.52 -10.82 0.71
C TYR A 43 -6.85 -12.05 0.08
N ASN A 44 -5.54 -12.16 0.05
CA ASN A 44 -4.84 -13.27 -0.60
C ASN A 44 -4.29 -14.29 0.40
N ALA A 45 -3.65 -15.36 -0.09
CA ALA A 45 -3.47 -16.59 0.66
C ALA A 45 -2.10 -16.74 1.36
N ASN A 46 -1.22 -15.74 1.31
CA ASN A 46 0.11 -15.80 1.94
C ASN A 46 0.36 -14.65 2.94
N PRO A 47 -0.55 -14.41 3.92
CA PRO A 47 -0.39 -13.29 4.85
C PRO A 47 0.87 -13.42 5.71
N THR A 48 1.17 -14.62 6.19
CA THR A 48 2.32 -14.89 7.06
C THR A 48 3.65 -14.64 6.33
N GLU A 49 3.78 -15.16 5.10
CA GLU A 49 5.01 -15.02 4.31
C GLU A 49 5.25 -13.56 3.93
N CYS A 50 4.21 -12.83 3.55
CA CYS A 50 4.31 -11.40 3.24
C CYS A 50 4.71 -10.59 4.46
N LEU A 51 4.08 -10.85 5.62
CA LEU A 51 4.39 -10.17 6.87
C LEU A 51 5.84 -10.41 7.32
N GLU A 52 6.30 -11.67 7.33
CA GLU A 52 7.68 -11.98 7.70
C GLU A 52 8.67 -11.33 6.73
N ARG A 53 8.35 -11.28 5.44
CA ARG A 53 9.22 -10.61 4.47
C ARG A 53 9.32 -9.10 4.71
N ILE A 54 8.25 -8.42 5.09
CA ILE A 54 8.27 -7.00 5.48
C ILE A 54 9.07 -6.80 6.77
N ARG A 55 8.92 -7.69 7.77
CA ARG A 55 9.74 -7.67 8.99
C ARG A 55 11.24 -7.83 8.69
N GLU A 56 11.61 -8.78 7.82
CA GLU A 56 12.99 -9.02 7.40
C GLU A 56 13.61 -7.80 6.68
N LEU A 57 12.82 -7.07 5.89
CA LEU A 57 13.28 -5.84 5.23
C LEU A 57 13.61 -4.74 6.25
N GLY A 58 13.09 -4.81 7.46
CA GLY A 58 13.30 -3.82 8.52
C GLY A 58 12.88 -2.40 8.11
N CYS A 59 11.92 -2.29 7.18
CA CYS A 59 11.48 -1.00 6.67
C CYS A 59 10.47 -0.32 7.62
N VAL A 60 10.45 1.01 7.59
CA VAL A 60 9.41 1.77 8.29
C VAL A 60 8.05 1.44 7.68
N THR A 61 7.11 1.08 8.55
CA THR A 61 5.79 0.58 8.14
C THR A 61 4.70 1.25 8.95
N VAL A 62 3.59 1.64 8.32
CA VAL A 62 2.38 2.12 8.98
C VAL A 62 1.27 1.08 8.91
N SER A 63 0.30 1.15 9.80
CA SER A 63 -0.86 0.25 9.84
C SER A 63 -1.83 0.57 8.72
N GLY A 64 -2.27 -0.45 7.97
CA GLY A 64 -3.45 -0.39 7.13
C GLY A 64 -4.70 -0.94 7.87
N ASN A 65 -5.89 -0.72 7.28
CA ASN A 65 -7.12 -1.19 7.91
C ASN A 65 -7.17 -2.73 8.00
N HIS A 66 -6.66 -3.45 7.01
CA HIS A 66 -6.59 -4.92 7.11
C HIS A 66 -5.59 -5.38 8.17
N ASP A 67 -4.45 -4.71 8.33
CA ASP A 67 -3.48 -5.00 9.39
C ASP A 67 -4.12 -4.79 10.76
N HIS A 68 -4.80 -3.65 10.94
CA HIS A 68 -5.53 -3.32 12.17
C HIS A 68 -6.58 -4.39 12.50
N TYR A 69 -7.53 -4.63 11.59
CA TYR A 69 -8.61 -5.59 11.83
C TYR A 69 -8.14 -7.05 11.89
N CYS A 70 -7.00 -7.41 11.32
CA CYS A 70 -6.42 -8.74 11.49
C CYS A 70 -5.67 -8.91 12.82
N SER A 71 -5.29 -7.82 13.49
CA SER A 71 -4.57 -7.83 14.78
C SER A 71 -5.47 -7.72 16.00
N PHE A 72 -6.70 -7.21 15.86
CA PHE A 72 -7.69 -7.07 16.92
C PHE A 72 -8.91 -7.96 16.65
N ASP A 73 -9.61 -8.33 17.72
CA ASP A 73 -10.89 -9.06 17.60
C ASP A 73 -12.09 -8.09 17.51
N ASP A 74 -11.92 -7.08 16.66
CA ASP A 74 -12.94 -6.07 16.43
C ASP A 74 -14.09 -6.63 15.59
N ASP A 75 -15.29 -6.06 15.80
CA ASP A 75 -16.47 -6.39 15.01
C ASP A 75 -16.28 -5.96 13.54
N LEU A 76 -16.57 -6.87 12.63
CA LEU A 76 -16.54 -6.65 11.18
C LEU A 76 -17.88 -6.20 10.61
N THR A 77 -18.85 -5.86 11.47
CA THR A 77 -20.15 -5.31 11.06
C THR A 77 -19.92 -4.03 10.26
N GLY A 78 -20.42 -3.99 9.04
CA GLY A 78 -20.21 -2.86 8.12
C GLY A 78 -19.09 -3.07 7.09
N PHE A 79 -18.27 -4.12 7.26
CA PHE A 79 -17.37 -4.52 6.17
C PHE A 79 -18.15 -5.07 4.98
N HIS A 80 -17.59 -4.85 3.79
CA HIS A 80 -18.07 -5.62 2.64
C HIS A 80 -17.85 -7.13 2.90
N PRO A 81 -18.82 -8.01 2.64
CA PRO A 81 -18.74 -9.43 3.03
C PRO A 81 -17.45 -10.14 2.60
N LEU A 82 -16.96 -9.88 1.37
CA LEU A 82 -15.70 -10.45 0.90
C LEU A 82 -14.47 -10.00 1.71
N ALA A 83 -14.50 -8.77 2.23
CA ALA A 83 -13.41 -8.27 3.06
C ALA A 83 -13.50 -8.85 4.47
N ALA A 84 -14.71 -8.97 5.04
CA ALA A 84 -14.94 -9.63 6.32
C ALA A 84 -14.46 -11.09 6.31
N ASP A 85 -14.87 -11.86 5.28
CA ASP A 85 -14.43 -13.26 5.10
C ASP A 85 -12.90 -13.37 5.03
N ALA A 86 -12.25 -12.45 4.30
CA ALA A 86 -10.80 -12.43 4.15
C ALA A 86 -10.08 -12.07 5.47
N VAL A 87 -10.58 -11.07 6.21
CA VAL A 87 -10.02 -10.68 7.51
C VAL A 87 -10.16 -11.84 8.50
N ASP A 88 -11.35 -12.44 8.62
CA ASP A 88 -11.61 -13.55 9.53
C ASP A 88 -10.75 -14.79 9.18
N TRP A 89 -10.57 -15.10 7.91
CA TRP A 89 -9.65 -16.14 7.48
C TRP A 89 -8.20 -15.79 7.84
N THR A 90 -7.76 -14.56 7.58
CA THR A 90 -6.39 -14.08 7.85
C THR A 90 -6.06 -14.12 9.34
N ARG A 91 -6.97 -13.70 10.23
CA ARG A 91 -6.82 -13.79 11.70
C ARG A 91 -6.42 -15.20 12.13
N ARG A 92 -7.01 -16.24 11.54
CA ARG A 92 -6.71 -17.64 11.84
C ARG A 92 -5.36 -18.14 11.32
N GLN A 93 -4.75 -17.44 10.36
CA GLN A 93 -3.42 -17.80 9.84
C GLN A 93 -2.28 -17.16 10.64
N LEU A 94 -2.53 -16.01 11.26
CA LEU A 94 -1.49 -15.27 11.97
C LEU A 94 -1.22 -15.82 13.36
N SER A 95 0.05 -15.92 13.73
CA SER A 95 0.45 -16.19 15.11
C SER A 95 0.19 -14.99 16.02
N ALA A 96 0.17 -15.21 17.34
CA ALA A 96 0.01 -14.14 18.33
C ALA A 96 1.14 -13.09 18.23
N ASP A 97 2.37 -13.49 17.89
CA ASP A 97 3.50 -12.58 17.67
C ASP A 97 3.28 -11.70 16.44
N GLN A 98 2.77 -12.29 15.36
CA GLN A 98 2.44 -11.56 14.13
C GLN A 98 1.29 -10.57 14.33
N GLN A 99 0.23 -10.99 15.03
CA GLN A 99 -0.88 -10.10 15.40
C GLN A 99 -0.39 -8.93 16.27
N LYS A 100 0.46 -9.21 17.25
CA LYS A 100 1.06 -8.18 18.09
C LYS A 100 1.89 -7.19 17.28
N PHE A 101 2.72 -7.68 16.36
CA PHE A 101 3.49 -6.80 15.46
C PHE A 101 2.59 -5.85 14.67
N LEU A 102 1.51 -6.36 14.07
CA LEU A 102 0.54 -5.54 13.34
C LEU A 102 -0.16 -4.51 14.24
N ALA A 103 -0.53 -4.91 15.47
CA ALA A 103 -1.19 -4.04 16.45
C ALA A 103 -0.30 -2.87 16.92
N GLU A 104 1.01 -3.04 16.87
CA GLU A 104 2.00 -2.04 17.30
C GLU A 104 2.41 -1.07 16.16
N LEU A 105 1.92 -1.27 14.92
CA LEU A 105 2.21 -0.39 13.80
C LEU A 105 1.57 0.99 14.00
N PRO A 106 2.31 2.09 13.78
CA PRO A 106 1.76 3.44 13.85
C PRO A 106 0.84 3.75 12.67
N MET A 107 -0.09 4.69 12.84
CA MET A 107 -0.98 5.14 11.77
C MET A 107 -0.29 6.08 10.77
N VAL A 108 0.64 6.88 11.24
CA VAL A 108 1.39 7.89 10.45
C VAL A 108 2.83 7.88 10.90
N GLU A 109 3.73 7.91 9.94
CA GLU A 109 5.17 8.05 10.23
C GLU A 109 5.84 9.09 9.32
N ARG A 110 6.86 9.75 9.87
CA ARG A 110 7.74 10.62 9.11
C ARG A 110 9.05 9.91 8.81
N VAL A 111 9.34 9.77 7.53
CA VAL A 111 10.58 9.15 7.04
C VAL A 111 11.43 10.23 6.40
N GLU A 112 12.50 10.66 7.09
CA GLU A 112 13.38 11.76 6.64
C GLU A 112 12.59 13.03 6.26
N ASN A 113 12.38 13.27 4.95
CA ASN A 113 11.76 14.47 4.39
C ASN A 113 10.35 14.25 3.82
N PHE A 114 9.78 13.04 3.96
CA PHE A 114 8.41 12.73 3.54
C PHE A 114 7.60 12.06 4.66
N THR A 115 6.31 12.04 4.50
CA THR A 115 5.36 11.39 5.42
C THR A 115 4.77 10.16 4.74
N ILE A 116 4.43 9.15 5.52
CA ILE A 116 3.66 7.99 5.08
C ILE A 116 2.42 7.81 5.95
N VAL A 117 1.33 7.44 5.33
CA VAL A 117 0.05 7.10 5.96
C VAL A 117 -0.62 6.03 5.10
N HIS A 118 -1.50 5.20 5.67
CA HIS A 118 -2.23 4.26 4.84
C HIS A 118 -3.37 4.92 4.07
N SER A 119 -4.20 5.72 4.74
CA SER A 119 -5.41 6.34 4.19
C SER A 119 -5.29 7.86 4.09
N THR A 120 -5.81 8.61 5.06
CA THR A 120 -5.82 10.07 5.11
C THR A 120 -5.00 10.59 6.30
N LEU A 121 -4.54 11.85 6.24
CA LEU A 121 -3.81 12.49 7.33
C LEU A 121 -4.71 13.19 8.35
N ASP A 122 -5.92 13.54 7.99
CA ASP A 122 -6.87 14.25 8.86
C ASP A 122 -7.50 13.34 9.92
N MET A 123 -7.90 12.13 9.54
CA MET A 123 -8.45 11.10 10.43
C MET A 123 -8.00 9.71 9.98
N PRO A 124 -6.72 9.33 10.17
CA PRO A 124 -6.17 8.11 9.62
C PRO A 124 -6.87 6.84 10.13
N GLU A 125 -7.37 6.85 11.36
CA GLU A 125 -8.10 5.74 11.99
C GLU A 125 -9.51 5.51 11.40
N MET A 126 -10.03 6.46 10.62
CA MET A 126 -11.34 6.33 9.96
C MET A 126 -11.25 5.69 8.58
N TRP A 127 -10.05 5.39 8.10
CA TRP A 127 -9.79 4.72 6.83
C TRP A 127 -10.48 5.39 5.62
N GLY A 128 -10.43 6.73 5.58
CA GLY A 128 -11.02 7.52 4.49
C GLY A 128 -10.37 7.24 3.14
N TYR A 129 -11.13 7.36 2.07
CA TYR A 129 -10.63 7.25 0.69
C TYR A 129 -10.27 8.62 0.13
N VAL A 130 -9.21 8.67 -0.69
CA VAL A 130 -8.83 9.89 -1.44
C VAL A 130 -8.79 9.53 -2.92
N PHE A 131 -9.83 9.94 -3.64
CA PHE A 131 -9.96 9.77 -5.09
C PHE A 131 -9.95 11.10 -5.84
N GLU A 132 -10.34 12.18 -5.17
CA GLU A 132 -10.54 13.50 -5.78
C GLU A 132 -9.83 14.60 -4.97
N SER A 133 -9.79 15.80 -5.56
CA SER A 133 -9.10 16.96 -4.96
C SER A 133 -9.69 17.40 -3.63
N LEU A 134 -10.99 17.17 -3.40
CA LEU A 134 -11.66 17.56 -2.15
C LEU A 134 -11.17 16.76 -0.95
N GLU A 135 -11.05 15.44 -1.10
CA GLU A 135 -10.51 14.57 -0.04
C GLU A 135 -9.01 14.84 0.17
N ALA A 136 -8.27 15.09 -0.93
CA ALA A 136 -6.87 15.44 -0.85
C ALA A 136 -6.64 16.76 -0.10
N GLU A 137 -7.53 17.76 -0.26
CA GLU A 137 -7.45 19.05 0.47
C GLU A 137 -7.50 18.84 1.98
N ALA A 138 -8.34 17.94 2.48
CA ALA A 138 -8.42 17.63 3.90
C ALA A 138 -7.06 17.13 4.44
N SER A 139 -6.43 16.16 3.77
CA SER A 139 -5.11 15.64 4.15
C SER A 139 -4.01 16.69 4.04
N PHE A 140 -4.00 17.56 3.03
CA PHE A 140 -3.01 18.63 2.87
C PHE A 140 -2.96 19.59 4.06
N ASN A 141 -4.08 19.82 4.77
CA ASN A 141 -4.12 20.69 5.94
C ASN A 141 -3.30 20.14 7.12
N TYR A 142 -3.10 18.82 7.19
CA TYR A 142 -2.32 18.13 8.21
C TYR A 142 -0.91 17.76 7.75
N GLN A 143 -0.63 17.87 6.44
CA GLN A 143 0.65 17.49 5.88
C GLN A 143 1.74 18.51 6.20
N MET A 144 2.80 18.07 6.89
CA MET A 144 3.94 18.91 7.28
C MET A 144 5.14 18.79 6.35
N THR A 145 5.21 17.74 5.52
CA THR A 145 6.30 17.49 4.57
C THR A 145 5.90 17.87 3.15
N THR A 146 6.87 18.04 2.26
CA THR A 146 6.62 18.30 0.83
C THR A 146 5.87 17.15 0.16
N VAL A 147 6.22 15.89 0.49
CA VAL A 147 5.60 14.70 -0.06
C VAL A 147 4.98 13.87 1.05
N CYS A 148 3.76 13.41 0.83
CA CYS A 148 3.12 12.36 1.61
C CYS A 148 2.70 11.23 0.69
N PHE A 149 3.06 9.99 1.03
CA PHE A 149 2.62 8.80 0.32
C PHE A 149 1.46 8.15 1.06
N TYR A 150 0.47 7.64 0.30
CA TYR A 150 -0.68 6.92 0.82
C TYR A 150 -1.08 5.74 -0.08
N GLY A 151 -1.90 4.83 0.42
CA GLY A 151 -2.40 3.62 -0.24
C GLY A 151 -3.92 3.52 -0.24
N HIS A 152 -4.45 2.40 0.27
CA HIS A 152 -5.86 2.15 0.61
C HIS A 152 -6.83 2.08 -0.57
N THR A 153 -6.76 3.02 -1.54
CA THR A 153 -7.66 3.02 -2.71
C THR A 153 -7.28 1.95 -3.74
N HIS A 154 -6.03 1.48 -3.73
CA HIS A 154 -5.41 0.60 -4.72
C HIS A 154 -5.35 1.20 -6.14
N VAL A 155 -5.53 2.51 -6.26
CA VAL A 155 -5.52 3.26 -7.53
C VAL A 155 -4.41 4.32 -7.44
N PRO A 156 -3.37 4.25 -8.26
CA PRO A 156 -2.30 5.24 -8.26
C PRO A 156 -2.82 6.59 -8.73
N LEU A 157 -2.77 7.56 -7.83
CA LEU A 157 -3.16 8.94 -8.07
C LEU A 157 -2.15 9.88 -7.41
N ALA A 158 -1.96 11.04 -7.98
CA ALA A 158 -1.16 12.09 -7.36
C ALA A 158 -1.93 13.40 -7.35
N PHE A 159 -1.86 14.09 -6.22
CA PHE A 159 -2.41 15.42 -6.03
C PHE A 159 -1.28 16.39 -5.70
N GLU A 160 -1.35 17.58 -6.29
CA GLU A 160 -0.44 18.69 -6.04
C GLU A 160 -1.22 19.88 -5.51
N LYS A 161 -0.70 20.49 -4.45
CA LYS A 161 -1.19 21.76 -3.89
C LYS A 161 -0.20 22.88 -4.17
N ALA A 162 -0.51 23.67 -5.21
CA ALA A 162 0.22 24.86 -5.64
C ALA A 162 -0.72 26.09 -5.60
N GLY A 163 -1.35 26.34 -4.44
CA GLY A 163 -2.51 27.21 -4.25
C GLY A 163 -3.80 26.39 -4.26
N GLU A 164 -4.29 26.03 -5.43
CA GLU A 164 -5.41 25.07 -5.58
C GLU A 164 -4.88 23.62 -5.61
N VAL A 165 -5.75 22.66 -5.25
CA VAL A 165 -5.43 21.23 -5.35
C VAL A 165 -5.85 20.72 -6.72
N THR A 166 -4.90 20.19 -7.45
CA THR A 166 -5.11 19.49 -8.73
C THR A 166 -4.51 18.10 -8.66
N GLY A 167 -5.02 17.15 -9.43
CA GLY A 167 -4.51 15.79 -9.40
C GLY A 167 -5.11 14.87 -10.45
N GLY A 168 -4.61 13.65 -10.48
CA GLY A 168 -5.02 12.59 -11.39
C GLY A 168 -3.99 11.46 -11.47
N VAL A 169 -4.09 10.65 -12.53
CA VAL A 169 -3.15 9.58 -12.81
C VAL A 169 -1.75 10.12 -13.12
N TYR A 170 -0.72 9.38 -12.74
CA TYR A 170 0.67 9.75 -12.99
C TYR A 170 1.50 8.52 -13.35
N GLU A 171 2.60 8.77 -14.06
CA GLU A 171 3.67 7.79 -14.28
C GLU A 171 4.99 8.31 -13.71
N HIS A 172 5.23 9.61 -13.88
CA HIS A 172 6.39 10.34 -13.39
C HIS A 172 5.97 11.67 -12.79
N LEU A 173 6.53 12.00 -11.62
CA LEU A 173 6.35 13.29 -10.96
C LEU A 173 7.71 13.90 -10.65
N LYS A 174 7.86 15.18 -10.97
CA LYS A 174 8.98 16.00 -10.51
C LYS A 174 8.52 16.90 -9.37
N ILE A 175 9.18 16.78 -8.22
CA ILE A 175 8.77 17.45 -7.00
C ILE A 175 9.40 18.85 -6.92
N SER A 176 8.55 19.87 -6.82
CA SER A 176 8.93 21.23 -6.45
C SER A 176 8.86 21.37 -4.93
N LEU A 177 9.86 22.01 -4.30
CA LEU A 177 9.84 22.27 -2.85
C LEU A 177 8.87 23.38 -2.44
N GLU A 178 8.32 24.12 -3.40
CA GLU A 178 7.34 25.18 -3.16
C GLU A 178 5.91 24.64 -3.02
N ASN A 179 5.66 23.40 -3.48
CA ASN A 179 4.36 22.76 -3.49
C ASN A 179 4.30 21.57 -2.53
N LYS A 180 3.09 21.09 -2.23
CA LYS A 180 2.88 19.83 -1.51
C LYS A 180 2.32 18.77 -2.45
N TYR A 181 2.69 17.52 -2.22
CA TYR A 181 2.27 16.37 -3.01
C TYR A 181 1.70 15.28 -2.12
N LEU A 182 0.53 14.75 -2.48
CA LEU A 182 -0.10 13.59 -1.86
C LEU A 182 -0.18 12.49 -2.93
N VAL A 183 0.53 11.36 -2.73
CA VAL A 183 0.80 10.41 -3.81
C VAL A 183 0.39 9.01 -3.39
N ASN A 184 -0.60 8.45 -4.09
CA ASN A 184 -0.99 7.04 -3.98
C ASN A 184 -0.11 6.19 -4.88
N VAL A 185 0.44 5.12 -4.33
CA VAL A 185 1.37 4.25 -5.07
C VAL A 185 0.68 3.02 -5.70
N GLY A 186 -0.64 2.92 -5.55
CA GLY A 186 -1.41 1.76 -6.00
C GLY A 186 -1.27 0.58 -5.05
N SER A 187 -1.49 -0.62 -5.54
CA SER A 187 -1.47 -1.85 -4.76
C SER A 187 -0.55 -2.89 -5.38
N ILE A 188 0.25 -3.56 -4.54
CA ILE A 188 1.03 -4.73 -4.93
C ILE A 188 0.10 -5.94 -5.07
N GLY A 189 -0.81 -6.12 -4.12
CA GLY A 189 -1.58 -7.34 -3.96
C GLY A 189 -2.90 -7.39 -4.69
N GLN A 190 -3.55 -6.26 -4.89
CA GLN A 190 -4.90 -6.21 -5.49
C GLN A 190 -5.15 -4.85 -6.18
N PRO A 191 -4.52 -4.55 -7.32
CA PRO A 191 -4.79 -3.34 -8.10
C PRO A 191 -6.27 -3.18 -8.47
N ARG A 192 -6.78 -1.93 -8.50
CA ARG A 192 -8.20 -1.61 -8.76
C ARG A 192 -8.42 -0.56 -9.85
N ASP A 193 -7.43 -0.33 -10.66
CA ASP A 193 -7.45 0.68 -11.74
C ASP A 193 -7.53 0.08 -13.16
N GLY A 194 -7.83 -1.22 -13.24
CA GLY A 194 -7.95 -1.96 -14.51
C GLY A 194 -6.61 -2.52 -15.02
N ASP A 195 -5.50 -2.27 -14.34
CA ASP A 195 -4.19 -2.86 -14.64
C ASP A 195 -3.88 -3.97 -13.62
N ALA A 196 -3.81 -5.22 -14.08
CA ALA A 196 -3.58 -6.38 -13.21
C ALA A 196 -2.13 -6.49 -12.67
N ARG A 197 -1.20 -5.67 -13.17
CA ARG A 197 0.20 -5.67 -12.73
C ARG A 197 0.31 -5.05 -11.32
N ALA A 198 1.16 -5.63 -10.48
CA ALA A 198 1.49 -5.05 -9.18
C ALA A 198 2.03 -3.62 -9.33
N ALA A 199 1.59 -2.71 -8.46
CA ALA A 199 2.01 -1.31 -8.47
C ALA A 199 2.79 -0.96 -7.21
N TYR A 200 3.85 -0.16 -7.37
CA TYR A 200 4.60 0.50 -6.31
C TYR A 200 5.28 1.76 -6.87
N ALA A 201 5.81 2.63 -6.03
CA ALA A 201 6.56 3.79 -6.49
C ALA A 201 8.03 3.73 -6.08
N ILE A 202 8.89 4.33 -6.89
CA ILE A 202 10.28 4.63 -6.51
C ILE A 202 10.39 6.14 -6.33
N TYR A 203 10.89 6.56 -5.17
CA TYR A 203 11.22 7.95 -4.88
C TYR A 203 12.74 8.15 -4.89
N ASP A 204 13.24 8.85 -5.90
CA ASP A 204 14.61 9.36 -5.96
C ASP A 204 14.67 10.69 -5.20
N MET A 205 15.14 10.64 -3.96
CA MET A 205 15.15 11.80 -3.07
C MET A 205 16.16 12.88 -3.48
N GLU A 206 17.22 12.50 -4.20
CA GLU A 206 18.21 13.45 -4.70
C GLU A 206 17.69 14.21 -5.91
N LYS A 207 17.13 13.48 -6.90
CA LYS A 207 16.54 14.09 -8.09
C LYS A 207 15.19 14.73 -7.80
N LYS A 208 14.55 14.38 -6.66
CA LYS A 208 13.18 14.80 -6.31
C LYS A 208 12.18 14.32 -7.37
N GLU A 209 12.28 13.07 -7.73
CA GLU A 209 11.44 12.43 -8.74
C GLU A 209 10.77 11.19 -8.18
N ILE A 210 9.47 11.03 -8.47
CA ILE A 210 8.69 9.85 -8.13
C ILE A 210 8.31 9.15 -9.41
N GLN A 211 8.58 7.85 -9.49
CA GLN A 211 8.22 7.00 -10.61
C GLN A 211 7.25 5.91 -10.16
N LEU A 212 6.09 5.83 -10.79
CA LEU A 212 5.18 4.69 -10.67
C LEU A 212 5.75 3.50 -11.43
N ARG A 213 5.75 2.33 -10.80
CA ARG A 213 6.17 1.07 -11.41
C ARG A 213 5.00 0.11 -11.53
N ARG A 214 4.94 -0.62 -12.65
CA ARG A 214 3.97 -1.67 -12.91
C ARG A 214 4.70 -2.97 -13.22
N VAL A 215 4.57 -3.94 -12.36
CA VAL A 215 5.35 -5.17 -12.40
C VAL A 215 4.44 -6.38 -12.67
N PRO A 216 4.64 -7.11 -13.77
CA PRO A 216 3.93 -8.35 -13.99
C PRO A 216 4.36 -9.41 -12.96
N TYR A 217 3.41 -10.23 -12.50
CA TYR A 217 3.66 -11.33 -11.57
C TYR A 217 2.84 -12.56 -11.96
N ASP A 218 3.07 -13.67 -11.32
CA ASP A 218 2.32 -14.93 -11.57
C ASP A 218 0.93 -14.89 -10.94
N ILE A 219 0.00 -14.23 -11.64
CA ILE A 219 -1.40 -14.11 -11.23
C ILE A 219 -2.06 -15.48 -11.10
N ALA A 220 -1.75 -16.42 -11.99
CA ALA A 220 -2.38 -17.75 -11.99
C ALA A 220 -2.05 -18.51 -10.71
N THR A 221 -0.79 -18.49 -10.28
CA THR A 221 -0.37 -19.10 -9.00
C THR A 221 -1.03 -18.41 -7.80
N ALA A 222 -1.11 -17.07 -7.77
CA ALA A 222 -1.80 -16.34 -6.71
C ALA A 222 -3.29 -16.74 -6.63
N GLN A 223 -3.99 -16.80 -7.77
CA GLN A 223 -5.39 -17.24 -7.86
C GLN A 223 -5.58 -18.68 -7.36
N GLU A 224 -4.70 -19.59 -7.76
CA GLU A 224 -4.76 -20.98 -7.32
C GLU A 224 -4.62 -21.12 -5.81
N LYS A 225 -3.72 -20.35 -5.19
CA LYS A 225 -3.54 -20.31 -3.73
C LYS A 225 -4.79 -19.81 -3.02
N ILE A 226 -5.42 -18.73 -3.50
CA ILE A 226 -6.69 -18.20 -2.97
C ILE A 226 -7.77 -19.30 -2.97
N ARG A 227 -7.95 -20.02 -4.09
CA ARG A 227 -8.90 -21.12 -4.21
C ARG A 227 -8.59 -22.28 -3.26
N LYS A 228 -7.32 -22.69 -3.18
CA LYS A 228 -6.88 -23.75 -2.27
C LYS A 228 -7.07 -23.38 -0.79
N ALA A 229 -6.95 -22.11 -0.45
CA ALA A 229 -7.21 -21.59 0.88
C ALA A 229 -8.70 -21.56 1.27
N GLY A 230 -9.61 -21.82 0.31
CA GLY A 230 -11.05 -21.74 0.51
C GLY A 230 -11.58 -20.31 0.62
N LEU A 231 -10.81 -19.33 0.20
CA LEU A 231 -11.23 -17.94 0.13
C LEU A 231 -12.24 -17.74 -1.03
N PRO A 232 -13.11 -16.70 -0.97
CA PRO A 232 -14.10 -16.44 -1.99
C PRO A 232 -13.51 -16.33 -3.41
N GLU A 233 -14.09 -17.06 -4.38
CA GLU A 233 -13.63 -17.08 -5.79
C GLU A 233 -13.47 -15.69 -6.40
N ARG A 234 -14.34 -14.75 -6.00
CA ARG A 234 -14.28 -13.36 -6.47
C ARG A 234 -12.95 -12.68 -6.15
N LEU A 235 -12.29 -13.04 -5.03
CA LEU A 235 -10.95 -12.52 -4.67
C LEU A 235 -9.88 -13.01 -5.65
N ALA A 236 -9.98 -14.27 -6.10
CA ALA A 236 -9.09 -14.79 -7.14
C ALA A 236 -9.37 -14.15 -8.51
N ALA A 237 -10.64 -14.11 -8.92
CA ALA A 237 -11.03 -13.63 -10.24
C ALA A 237 -10.60 -12.16 -10.50
N ARG A 238 -10.71 -11.29 -9.51
CA ARG A 238 -10.41 -9.87 -9.63
C ARG A 238 -8.93 -9.55 -9.89
N LEU A 239 -7.99 -10.43 -9.49
CA LEU A 239 -6.57 -10.23 -9.74
C LEU A 239 -6.23 -10.16 -11.22
N ALA A 240 -6.91 -10.95 -12.05
CA ALA A 240 -6.64 -10.99 -13.50
C ALA A 240 -7.14 -9.75 -14.26
N ILE A 241 -8.01 -8.95 -13.65
CA ILE A 241 -8.65 -7.80 -14.29
C ILE A 241 -8.32 -6.47 -13.61
N GLY A 242 -7.53 -6.49 -12.54
CA GLY A 242 -7.15 -5.29 -11.78
C GLY A 242 -8.36 -4.57 -11.17
N ARG A 243 -9.30 -5.31 -10.48
CA ARG A 243 -10.54 -4.73 -9.91
C ARG A 243 -10.88 -5.28 -8.55
#